data_c32193ecbf7f665d92165a6f8b918630
#
_entry.id   c32193ecbf7f665d92165a6f8b918630
#
_cell.length_a   1.000
_cell.length_b   1.000
_cell.length_c   1.000
_cell.angle_alpha   90.00
_cell.angle_beta   90.00
_cell.angle_gamma   90.00
#
_symmetry.space_group_name_H-M   'P 1'
#
loop_
_entity.id
_entity.type
_entity.pdbx_description
1 polymer ?
#
loop_
_entity_poly.entity_id
_entity_poly.type
_entity_poly.pdbx_seq_one_letter_code
_entity_poly.pdbx_strand_id
1 'polypeptide(L)'
;MIESKLLEVPLSAMPRERLERYGAKVLETHELLAILLRTGSKDLNVLQLAVVVLNTFEDLHSLKMASLDELMHINGIGRTKAIELKAAMELGVRLSNAAQMKLGKITSSKMAGQWIVQELKDAYQEHLVALYLNTKNEIIKKKMIFIGGLNSAVAHPREIFREAVRFSAARVIIGHNHPSGNPEPSQADIDFTRRLMECGELMGIELLDHFVVGGEEYISLKECGAF
;
A
#
# COMPACT_ATOMS: atom_id res chain seq x y z
N MET A 1 -43.26 17.51 -25.50
CA MET A 1 -42.73 16.13 -25.26
C MET A 1 -41.35 16.08 -25.90
N ILE A 2 -40.31 16.22 -25.10
CA ILE A 2 -38.92 16.05 -25.53
C ILE A 2 -38.56 14.66 -25.09
N GLU A 3 -38.58 13.70 -25.99
CA GLU A 3 -38.00 12.37 -25.79
C GLU A 3 -36.50 12.55 -25.56
N SER A 4 -36.05 12.31 -24.32
CA SER A 4 -34.65 12.16 -24.03
C SER A 4 -34.18 10.89 -24.74
N LYS A 5 -33.59 11.03 -25.92
CA LYS A 5 -32.78 9.97 -26.52
C LYS A 5 -31.66 9.64 -25.54
N LEU A 6 -31.85 8.58 -24.76
CA LEU A 6 -30.76 7.89 -24.09
C LEU A 6 -29.72 7.57 -25.18
N LEU A 7 -28.57 8.18 -25.11
CA LEU A 7 -27.40 7.78 -25.89
C LEU A 7 -27.17 6.30 -25.56
N GLU A 8 -27.54 5.42 -26.48
CA GLU A 8 -27.27 4.00 -26.40
C GLU A 8 -25.73 3.85 -26.45
N VAL A 9 -25.13 3.64 -25.29
CA VAL A 9 -23.71 3.29 -25.20
C VAL A 9 -23.58 1.95 -25.93
N PRO A 10 -22.71 1.82 -26.94
CA PRO A 10 -22.51 0.56 -27.64
C PRO A 10 -22.23 -0.56 -26.64
N LEU A 11 -22.82 -1.75 -26.84
CA LEU A 11 -22.62 -2.91 -25.97
C LEU A 11 -21.12 -3.19 -25.70
N SER A 12 -20.28 -3.00 -26.71
CA SER A 12 -18.80 -3.13 -26.57
C SER A 12 -18.15 -2.11 -25.64
N ALA A 13 -18.85 -1.06 -25.25
CA ALA A 13 -18.38 -0.03 -24.33
C ALA A 13 -18.96 -0.16 -22.91
N MET A 14 -19.78 -1.19 -22.67
CA MET A 14 -20.31 -1.46 -21.33
C MET A 14 -19.25 -2.03 -20.40
N PRO A 15 -19.27 -1.70 -19.11
CA PRO A 15 -18.20 -2.09 -18.17
C PRO A 15 -17.93 -3.59 -18.09
N ARG A 16 -18.96 -4.44 -18.16
CA ARG A 16 -18.81 -5.91 -18.10
C ARG A 16 -18.09 -6.46 -19.31
N GLU A 17 -18.48 -6.02 -20.50
CA GLU A 17 -17.89 -6.43 -21.77
C GLU A 17 -16.44 -5.92 -21.89
N ARG A 18 -16.18 -4.70 -21.37
CA ARG A 18 -14.81 -4.16 -21.28
C ARG A 18 -13.96 -4.95 -20.31
N LEU A 19 -14.50 -5.34 -19.15
CA LEU A 19 -13.79 -6.18 -18.19
C LEU A 19 -13.45 -7.55 -18.81
N GLU A 20 -14.41 -8.19 -19.45
CA GLU A 20 -14.23 -9.51 -20.09
C GLU A 20 -13.16 -9.44 -21.18
N ARG A 21 -13.20 -8.41 -22.02
CA ARG A 21 -12.32 -8.28 -23.19
C ARG A 21 -10.91 -7.78 -22.87
N TYR A 22 -10.78 -6.85 -21.93
CA TYR A 22 -9.54 -6.12 -21.67
C TYR A 22 -9.01 -6.28 -20.25
N GLY A 23 -9.74 -6.96 -19.37
CA GLY A 23 -9.40 -7.13 -17.96
C GLY A 23 -9.73 -5.92 -17.10
N ALA A 24 -9.65 -6.12 -15.77
CA ALA A 24 -10.08 -5.09 -14.80
C ALA A 24 -9.20 -3.84 -14.75
N LYS A 25 -7.93 -3.94 -15.17
CA LYS A 25 -6.96 -2.82 -15.07
C LYS A 25 -7.28 -1.63 -15.98
N VAL A 26 -8.06 -1.83 -17.03
CA VAL A 26 -8.42 -0.77 -17.99
C VAL A 26 -9.74 -0.07 -17.63
N LEU A 27 -10.42 -0.54 -16.58
CA LEU A 27 -11.67 0.06 -16.11
C LEU A 27 -11.40 1.16 -15.10
N GLU A 28 -12.15 2.23 -15.21
CA GLU A 28 -12.20 3.29 -14.21
C GLU A 28 -12.98 2.84 -12.97
N THR A 29 -12.74 3.50 -11.84
CA THR A 29 -13.36 3.14 -10.55
C THR A 29 -14.89 3.11 -10.61
N HIS A 30 -15.50 4.07 -11.30
CA HIS A 30 -16.97 4.11 -11.45
C HIS A 30 -17.51 2.95 -12.30
N GLU A 31 -16.73 2.45 -13.26
CA GLU A 31 -17.10 1.28 -14.06
C GLU A 31 -17.07 -0.01 -13.24
N LEU A 32 -16.03 -0.19 -12.41
CA LEU A 32 -15.94 -1.32 -11.47
C LEU A 32 -17.10 -1.28 -10.48
N LEU A 33 -17.41 -0.10 -9.95
CA LEU A 33 -18.55 0.07 -9.04
C LEU A 33 -19.89 -0.22 -9.73
N ALA A 34 -20.06 0.21 -10.98
CA ALA A 34 -21.26 -0.07 -11.77
C ALA A 34 -21.47 -1.60 -11.99
N ILE A 35 -20.39 -2.37 -12.18
CA ILE A 35 -20.47 -3.83 -12.27
C ILE A 35 -21.01 -4.43 -10.97
N LEU A 36 -20.54 -3.94 -9.81
CA LEU A 36 -21.00 -4.40 -8.51
C LEU A 36 -22.46 -4.01 -8.23
N LEU A 37 -22.87 -2.79 -8.59
CA LEU A 37 -24.24 -2.30 -8.42
C LEU A 37 -25.25 -3.01 -9.33
N ARG A 38 -24.82 -3.57 -10.45
CA ARG A 38 -25.58 -4.35 -11.44
C ARG A 38 -26.68 -3.56 -12.16
N THR A 39 -27.44 -2.76 -11.46
CA THR A 39 -28.58 -1.99 -11.99
C THR A 39 -28.54 -0.56 -11.45
N GLY A 40 -29.08 0.37 -12.23
CA GLY A 40 -29.30 1.76 -11.80
C GLY A 40 -30.44 1.89 -10.78
N SER A 41 -31.00 3.09 -10.72
CA SER A 41 -32.21 3.44 -9.99
C SER A 41 -33.35 3.75 -10.99
N LYS A 42 -34.49 4.26 -10.49
CA LYS A 42 -35.58 4.70 -11.32
C LYS A 42 -35.16 5.84 -12.27
N ASP A 43 -34.30 6.74 -11.81
CA ASP A 43 -33.94 7.97 -12.49
C ASP A 43 -32.53 7.99 -13.08
N LEU A 44 -31.67 7.04 -12.65
CA LEU A 44 -30.26 6.98 -13.03
C LEU A 44 -29.90 5.61 -13.62
N ASN A 45 -29.13 5.59 -14.70
CA ASN A 45 -28.50 4.34 -15.14
C ASN A 45 -27.41 3.93 -14.15
N VAL A 46 -26.89 2.70 -14.30
CA VAL A 46 -25.93 2.14 -13.34
C VAL A 46 -24.60 2.89 -13.28
N LEU A 47 -24.12 3.43 -14.41
CA LEU A 47 -22.88 4.23 -14.44
C LEU A 47 -23.08 5.58 -13.74
N GLN A 48 -24.22 6.24 -13.98
CA GLN A 48 -24.57 7.48 -13.29
C GLN A 48 -24.72 7.26 -11.79
N LEU A 49 -25.37 6.17 -11.37
CA LEU A 49 -25.49 5.80 -9.95
C LEU A 49 -24.12 5.54 -9.31
N ALA A 50 -23.21 4.88 -10.02
CA ALA A 50 -21.86 4.65 -9.52
C ALA A 50 -21.09 5.98 -9.30
N VAL A 51 -21.23 6.93 -10.22
CA VAL A 51 -20.64 8.28 -10.08
C VAL A 51 -21.26 9.02 -8.89
N VAL A 52 -22.58 8.94 -8.70
CA VAL A 52 -23.23 9.55 -7.52
C VAL A 52 -22.69 8.97 -6.23
N VAL A 53 -22.54 7.64 -6.14
CA VAL A 53 -21.95 6.99 -4.95
C VAL A 53 -20.55 7.49 -4.68
N LEU A 54 -19.68 7.57 -5.71
CA LEU A 54 -18.30 8.05 -5.54
C LEU A 54 -18.25 9.53 -5.13
N ASN A 55 -19.11 10.37 -5.67
CA ASN A 55 -19.15 11.80 -5.35
C ASN A 55 -19.80 12.12 -4.00
N THR A 56 -20.51 11.15 -3.38
CA THR A 56 -21.10 11.33 -2.05
C THR A 56 -20.02 11.29 -0.96
N PHE A 57 -18.91 10.64 -1.23
CA PHE A 57 -17.79 10.50 -0.30
C PHE A 57 -16.57 11.26 -0.80
N GLU A 58 -15.79 11.80 0.12
CA GLU A 58 -14.60 12.60 -0.19
C GLU A 58 -13.54 11.80 -0.96
N ASP A 59 -13.40 10.52 -0.61
CA ASP A 59 -12.46 9.59 -1.23
C ASP A 59 -12.92 8.12 -1.10
N LEU A 60 -12.16 7.19 -1.70
CA LEU A 60 -12.44 5.74 -1.60
C LEU A 60 -12.26 5.20 -0.17
N HIS A 61 -11.46 5.86 0.66
CA HIS A 61 -11.31 5.47 2.06
C HIS A 61 -12.58 5.78 2.84
N SER A 62 -13.14 6.98 2.67
CA SER A 62 -14.39 7.40 3.28
C SER A 62 -15.56 6.52 2.83
N LEU A 63 -15.64 6.17 1.54
CA LEU A 63 -16.62 5.21 1.02
C LEU A 63 -16.47 3.82 1.70
N LYS A 64 -15.25 3.33 1.86
CA LYS A 64 -14.96 2.06 2.55
C LYS A 64 -15.43 2.09 4.00
N MET A 65 -15.22 3.21 4.70
CA MET A 65 -15.60 3.37 6.12
C MET A 65 -17.08 3.61 6.33
N ALA A 66 -17.81 4.03 5.28
CA ALA A 66 -19.23 4.32 5.36
C ALA A 66 -20.04 3.17 5.99
N SER A 67 -20.98 3.50 6.84
CA SER A 67 -21.94 2.57 7.44
C SER A 67 -22.99 2.12 6.40
N LEU A 68 -23.73 1.06 6.71
CA LEU A 68 -24.85 0.63 5.86
C LEU A 68 -25.90 1.74 5.72
N ASP A 69 -26.18 2.47 6.79
CA ASP A 69 -27.18 3.53 6.82
C ASP A 69 -26.75 4.71 5.94
N GLU A 70 -25.49 5.13 5.99
CA GLU A 70 -24.95 6.18 5.11
C GLU A 70 -25.04 5.77 3.63
N LEU A 71 -24.72 4.53 3.30
CA LEU A 71 -24.88 4.03 1.93
C LEU A 71 -26.35 4.02 1.49
N MET A 72 -27.28 3.62 2.36
CA MET A 72 -28.72 3.58 2.06
C MET A 72 -29.37 4.96 1.95
N HIS A 73 -28.73 6.03 2.45
CA HIS A 73 -29.19 7.41 2.22
C HIS A 73 -28.99 7.87 0.78
N ILE A 74 -28.17 7.17 -0.01
CA ILE A 74 -27.99 7.50 -1.43
C ILE A 74 -29.18 6.98 -2.22
N ASN A 75 -29.87 7.90 -2.93
CA ASN A 75 -31.03 7.53 -3.76
C ASN A 75 -30.62 6.48 -4.82
N GLY A 76 -31.27 5.34 -4.81
CA GLY A 76 -30.97 4.20 -5.68
C GLY A 76 -30.09 3.12 -5.07
N ILE A 77 -29.57 3.34 -3.84
CA ILE A 77 -28.86 2.33 -3.04
C ILE A 77 -29.82 1.81 -1.96
N GLY A 78 -30.48 0.70 -2.25
CA GLY A 78 -31.26 -0.03 -1.23
C GLY A 78 -30.38 -0.94 -0.38
N ARG A 79 -31.01 -1.56 0.62
CA ARG A 79 -30.32 -2.46 1.58
C ARG A 79 -29.46 -3.53 0.91
N THR A 80 -29.94 -4.17 -0.15
CA THR A 80 -29.20 -5.21 -0.87
C THR A 80 -27.91 -4.68 -1.47
N LYS A 81 -27.97 -3.57 -2.21
CA LYS A 81 -26.79 -2.94 -2.81
C LYS A 81 -25.79 -2.47 -1.77
N ALA A 82 -26.27 -1.88 -0.66
CA ALA A 82 -25.41 -1.46 0.44
C ALA A 82 -24.65 -2.65 1.07
N ILE A 83 -25.32 -3.77 1.31
CA ILE A 83 -24.69 -5.00 1.80
C ILE A 83 -23.67 -5.55 0.82
N GLU A 84 -24.00 -5.62 -0.46
CA GLU A 84 -23.09 -6.11 -1.53
C GLU A 84 -21.84 -5.25 -1.62
N LEU A 85 -21.96 -3.93 -1.56
CA LEU A 85 -20.82 -3.01 -1.53
C LEU A 85 -19.94 -3.23 -0.30
N LYS A 86 -20.52 -3.30 0.89
CA LYS A 86 -19.75 -3.56 2.13
C LYS A 86 -19.04 -4.90 2.09
N ALA A 87 -19.70 -5.95 1.59
CA ALA A 87 -19.09 -7.27 1.44
C ALA A 87 -17.93 -7.26 0.43
N ALA A 88 -18.09 -6.57 -0.71
CA ALA A 88 -17.04 -6.42 -1.72
C ALA A 88 -15.81 -5.66 -1.17
N MET A 89 -16.03 -4.57 -0.42
CA MET A 89 -14.98 -3.79 0.22
C MET A 89 -14.22 -4.61 1.26
N GLU A 90 -14.91 -5.34 2.12
CA GLU A 90 -14.31 -6.21 3.13
C GLU A 90 -13.52 -7.35 2.48
N LEU A 91 -14.06 -7.97 1.43
CA LEU A 91 -13.35 -8.99 0.67
C LEU A 91 -12.07 -8.44 0.05
N GLY A 92 -12.10 -7.24 -0.51
CA GLY A 92 -10.93 -6.55 -1.04
C GLY A 92 -9.84 -6.33 0.02
N VAL A 93 -10.24 -5.95 1.25
CA VAL A 93 -9.32 -5.84 2.40
C VAL A 93 -8.69 -7.19 2.74
N ARG A 94 -9.49 -8.25 2.84
CA ARG A 94 -8.99 -9.61 3.13
C ARG A 94 -8.05 -10.12 2.04
N LEU A 95 -8.36 -9.88 0.78
CA LEU A 95 -7.48 -10.24 -0.34
C LEU A 95 -6.15 -9.47 -0.30
N SER A 96 -6.20 -8.18 -0.01
CA SER A 96 -4.99 -7.35 0.16
C SER A 96 -4.14 -7.85 1.34
N ASN A 97 -4.77 -8.15 2.48
CA ASN A 97 -4.07 -8.69 3.65
C ASN A 97 -3.52 -10.10 3.41
N ALA A 98 -4.25 -10.97 2.70
CA ALA A 98 -3.76 -12.30 2.32
C ALA A 98 -2.55 -12.23 1.38
N ALA A 99 -2.47 -11.23 0.50
CA ALA A 99 -1.27 -10.97 -0.29
C ALA A 99 -0.09 -10.50 0.57
N GLN A 100 -0.34 -9.74 1.65
CA GLN A 100 0.69 -9.33 2.62
C GLN A 100 1.22 -10.51 3.45
N MET A 101 0.40 -11.49 3.80
CA MET A 101 0.85 -12.72 4.49
C MET A 101 1.86 -13.54 3.67
N LYS A 102 1.97 -13.32 2.36
CA LYS A 102 2.98 -13.96 1.49
C LYS A 102 4.37 -13.32 1.57
N LEU A 103 4.53 -12.16 2.24
CA LEU A 103 5.85 -11.53 2.41
C LEU A 103 6.78 -12.31 3.36
N GLY A 104 6.23 -13.26 4.13
CA GLY A 104 6.98 -14.17 4.97
C GLY A 104 7.23 -13.66 6.39
N LYS A 105 8.05 -14.42 7.12
CA LYS A 105 8.45 -14.13 8.51
C LYS A 105 9.96 -14.02 8.56
N ILE A 106 10.48 -13.00 9.21
CA ILE A 106 11.93 -12.84 9.46
C ILE A 106 12.29 -13.64 10.69
N THR A 107 13.12 -14.67 10.51
CA THR A 107 13.55 -15.57 11.59
C THR A 107 15.03 -15.39 11.98
N SER A 108 15.79 -14.65 11.18
CA SER A 108 17.21 -14.34 11.45
C SER A 108 17.64 -13.07 10.73
N SER A 109 18.73 -12.43 11.23
CA SER A 109 19.39 -11.29 10.57
C SER A 109 19.85 -11.69 9.15
N LYS A 110 20.45 -12.88 9.00
CA LYS A 110 20.86 -13.39 7.69
C LYS A 110 19.71 -13.43 6.67
N MET A 111 18.54 -13.93 7.09
CA MET A 111 17.35 -13.98 6.22
C MET A 111 16.88 -12.57 5.86
N ALA A 112 16.88 -11.64 6.81
CA ALA A 112 16.54 -10.24 6.56
C ALA A 112 17.53 -9.59 5.58
N GLY A 113 18.82 -9.76 5.77
CA GLY A 113 19.86 -9.25 4.89
C GLY A 113 19.73 -9.77 3.47
N GLN A 114 19.56 -11.08 3.28
CA GLN A 114 19.33 -11.69 1.96
C GLN A 114 18.07 -11.15 1.28
N TRP A 115 17.01 -10.93 2.05
CA TRP A 115 15.78 -10.35 1.55
C TRP A 115 15.99 -8.91 1.06
N ILE A 116 16.70 -8.07 1.83
CA ILE A 116 17.05 -6.70 1.47
C ILE A 116 17.95 -6.66 0.23
N VAL A 117 18.95 -7.56 0.13
CA VAL A 117 19.81 -7.68 -1.07
C VAL A 117 18.96 -7.96 -2.31
N GLN A 118 18.06 -8.94 -2.26
CA GLN A 118 17.21 -9.26 -3.42
C GLN A 118 16.34 -8.08 -3.87
N GLU A 119 15.97 -7.22 -2.94
CA GLU A 119 15.15 -6.05 -3.25
C GLU A 119 15.96 -4.88 -3.84
N LEU A 120 17.23 -4.75 -3.49
CA LEU A 120 18.03 -3.56 -3.76
C LEU A 120 19.20 -3.78 -4.74
N LYS A 121 19.63 -5.00 -5.00
CA LYS A 121 20.84 -5.32 -5.79
C LYS A 121 20.85 -4.73 -7.21
N ASP A 122 19.67 -4.60 -7.83
CA ASP A 122 19.52 -4.09 -9.21
C ASP A 122 19.22 -2.58 -9.25
N ALA A 123 19.31 -1.89 -8.12
CA ALA A 123 18.99 -0.47 -8.04
C ALA A 123 20.18 0.40 -8.45
N TYR A 124 20.02 1.17 -9.53
CA TYR A 124 21.07 2.08 -10.06
C TYR A 124 21.25 3.35 -9.21
N GLN A 125 20.27 3.69 -8.42
CA GLN A 125 20.32 4.83 -7.48
C GLN A 125 20.25 4.32 -6.06
N GLU A 126 20.58 5.16 -5.11
CA GLU A 126 20.41 4.84 -3.71
C GLU A 126 18.92 4.74 -3.35
N HIS A 127 18.51 3.61 -2.82
CA HIS A 127 17.15 3.32 -2.39
C HIS A 127 17.16 2.96 -0.92
N LEU A 128 16.21 3.47 -0.18
CA LEU A 128 15.94 3.06 1.20
C LEU A 128 14.62 2.32 1.26
N VAL A 129 14.65 1.06 1.67
CA VAL A 129 13.47 0.23 1.88
C VAL A 129 13.25 -0.03 3.36
N ALA A 130 12.00 -0.06 3.80
CA ALA A 130 11.60 -0.45 5.14
C ALA A 130 10.68 -1.66 5.11
N LEU A 131 10.96 -2.62 5.99
CA LEU A 131 10.10 -3.75 6.33
C LEU A 131 9.44 -3.48 7.67
N TYR A 132 8.15 -3.50 7.70
CA TYR A 132 7.33 -3.33 8.89
C TYR A 132 6.88 -4.70 9.37
N LEU A 133 7.09 -5.00 10.66
CA LEU A 133 6.83 -6.32 11.21
C LEU A 133 5.88 -6.22 12.41
N ASN A 134 5.08 -7.28 12.58
CA ASN A 134 4.30 -7.46 13.80
C ASN A 134 5.17 -8.06 14.94
N THR A 135 4.55 -8.28 16.11
CA THR A 135 5.23 -8.87 17.29
C THR A 135 5.76 -10.29 17.07
N LYS A 136 5.30 -10.98 16.01
CA LYS A 136 5.76 -12.33 15.63
C LYS A 136 6.85 -12.31 14.55
N ASN A 137 7.37 -11.12 14.19
CA ASN A 137 8.31 -10.89 13.09
C ASN A 137 7.78 -11.29 11.70
N GLU A 138 6.46 -11.29 11.51
CA GLU A 138 5.85 -11.44 10.20
C GLU A 138 5.84 -10.07 9.50
N ILE A 139 6.24 -10.05 8.23
CA ILE A 139 6.28 -8.82 7.44
C ILE A 139 4.84 -8.41 7.10
N ILE A 140 4.36 -7.35 7.70
CA ILE A 140 3.03 -6.79 7.46
C ILE A 140 3.01 -5.78 6.32
N LYS A 141 4.13 -5.12 6.06
CA LYS A 141 4.30 -4.18 4.94
C LYS A 141 5.75 -4.05 4.54
N LYS A 142 5.97 -3.87 3.25
CA LYS A 142 7.20 -3.36 2.65
C LYS A 142 6.92 -1.99 2.03
N LYS A 143 7.84 -1.05 2.16
CA LYS A 143 7.75 0.25 1.48
C LYS A 143 9.12 0.76 1.07
N MET A 144 9.22 1.23 -0.16
CA MET A 144 10.32 2.08 -0.60
C MET A 144 10.09 3.47 -0.01
N ILE A 145 11.00 3.92 0.85
CA ILE A 145 10.90 5.19 1.58
C ILE A 145 11.50 6.32 0.76
N PHE A 146 12.62 6.03 0.07
CA PHE A 146 13.41 7.04 -0.60
C PHE A 146 14.09 6.47 -1.85
N ILE A 147 14.29 7.32 -2.87
CA ILE A 147 15.07 7.06 -4.09
C ILE A 147 15.90 8.32 -4.36
N GLY A 148 17.25 8.19 -4.38
CA GLY A 148 18.21 9.30 -4.58
C GLY A 148 19.36 9.22 -3.60
N GLY A 149 20.36 10.12 -3.61
CA GLY A 149 21.50 10.06 -2.67
C GLY A 149 21.11 10.49 -1.25
N LEU A 150 21.53 9.76 -0.23
CA LEU A 150 21.30 10.04 1.21
C LEU A 150 21.79 11.44 1.62
N ASN A 151 22.76 11.99 0.88
CA ASN A 151 23.33 13.33 1.13
C ASN A 151 22.47 14.50 0.63
N SER A 152 21.42 14.27 -0.17
CA SER A 152 20.74 15.37 -0.85
C SER A 152 19.35 15.73 -0.35
N ALA A 153 18.76 15.00 0.53
CA ALA A 153 17.57 15.34 1.32
C ALA A 153 16.98 14.12 2.04
N VAL A 154 17.67 13.68 3.10
CA VAL A 154 16.99 13.32 4.33
C VAL A 154 15.89 12.28 4.19
N ALA A 155 16.26 11.01 4.14
CA ALA A 155 15.39 9.99 4.70
C ALA A 155 15.14 10.42 6.18
N HIS A 156 14.00 11.04 6.46
CA HIS A 156 13.72 11.53 7.80
C HIS A 156 13.05 10.41 8.61
N PRO A 157 13.43 10.17 9.88
CA PRO A 157 12.78 9.16 10.72
C PRO A 157 11.24 9.20 10.67
N ARG A 158 10.66 10.40 10.59
CA ARG A 158 9.20 10.60 10.48
C ARG A 158 8.55 9.86 9.31
N GLU A 159 9.25 9.70 8.16
CA GLU A 159 8.69 9.03 6.99
C GLU A 159 8.58 7.51 7.22
N ILE A 160 9.54 6.95 7.96
CA ILE A 160 9.53 5.53 8.34
C ILE A 160 8.47 5.30 9.41
N PHE A 161 8.48 6.09 10.47
CA PHE A 161 7.58 5.87 11.61
C PHE A 161 6.13 6.27 11.32
N ARG A 162 5.86 7.21 10.41
CA ARG A 162 4.49 7.45 9.91
C ARG A 162 3.85 6.19 9.37
N GLU A 163 4.58 5.44 8.56
CA GLU A 163 4.07 4.19 8.01
C GLU A 163 4.03 3.08 9.07
N ALA A 164 5.01 3.02 9.97
CA ALA A 164 5.01 2.07 11.08
C ALA A 164 3.74 2.21 11.95
N VAL A 165 3.38 3.45 12.31
CA VAL A 165 2.13 3.74 13.04
C VAL A 165 0.91 3.38 12.21
N ARG A 166 0.88 3.78 10.93
CA ARG A 166 -0.25 3.50 10.03
C ARG A 166 -0.57 2.01 9.92
N PHE A 167 0.45 1.16 9.92
CA PHE A 167 0.30 -0.29 9.82
C PHE A 167 0.33 -1.01 11.17
N SER A 168 0.37 -0.26 12.28
CA SER A 168 0.48 -0.82 13.64
C SER A 168 1.66 -1.79 13.76
N ALA A 169 2.80 -1.42 13.17
CA ALA A 169 4.02 -2.23 13.23
C ALA A 169 4.60 -2.19 14.65
N ALA A 170 5.03 -3.36 15.14
CA ALA A 170 5.77 -3.47 16.39
C ALA A 170 7.28 -3.27 16.18
N ARG A 171 7.77 -3.58 14.97
CA ARG A 171 9.18 -3.56 14.62
C ARG A 171 9.41 -3.09 13.20
N VAL A 172 10.61 -2.55 12.94
CA VAL A 172 11.05 -2.12 11.62
C VAL A 172 12.43 -2.69 11.34
N ILE A 173 12.65 -3.14 10.11
CA ILE A 173 13.98 -3.38 9.52
C ILE A 173 14.09 -2.41 8.35
N ILE A 174 15.25 -1.78 8.22
CA ILE A 174 15.55 -0.95 7.07
C ILE A 174 16.74 -1.47 6.30
N GLY A 175 16.84 -1.12 5.04
CA GLY A 175 18.01 -1.37 4.22
C GLY A 175 18.16 -0.34 3.13
N HIS A 176 19.37 0.02 2.79
CA HIS A 176 19.68 0.86 1.64
C HIS A 176 20.84 0.25 0.84
N ASN A 177 20.92 0.61 -0.43
CA ASN A 177 22.03 0.21 -1.28
C ASN A 177 22.98 1.37 -1.52
N HIS A 178 24.26 1.03 -1.65
CA HIS A 178 25.29 1.91 -2.20
C HIS A 178 25.49 1.59 -3.70
N PRO A 179 25.21 2.51 -4.62
CA PRO A 179 25.43 2.29 -6.05
C PRO A 179 26.90 2.06 -6.42
N SER A 180 27.84 2.43 -5.54
CA SER A 180 29.27 2.14 -5.69
C SER A 180 29.61 0.65 -5.61
N GLY A 181 28.69 -0.19 -5.09
CA GLY A 181 28.90 -1.61 -4.86
C GLY A 181 29.67 -1.93 -3.58
N ASN A 182 30.07 -0.94 -2.77
CA ASN A 182 30.70 -1.14 -1.47
C ASN A 182 29.66 -1.09 -0.34
N PRO A 183 29.45 -2.18 0.43
CA PRO A 183 28.47 -2.21 1.52
C PRO A 183 28.97 -1.55 2.83
N GLU A 184 30.16 -0.96 2.84
CA GLU A 184 30.72 -0.33 4.05
C GLU A 184 29.87 0.87 4.46
N PRO A 185 29.30 0.90 5.70
CA PRO A 185 28.45 1.98 6.14
C PRO A 185 29.23 3.29 6.33
N SER A 186 28.68 4.39 5.88
CA SER A 186 29.21 5.72 6.13
C SER A 186 28.88 6.19 7.55
N GLN A 187 29.59 7.23 8.02
CA GLN A 187 29.24 7.86 9.30
C GLN A 187 27.79 8.40 9.30
N ALA A 188 27.32 8.89 8.17
CA ALA A 188 25.95 9.37 8.01
C ALA A 188 24.91 8.24 8.20
N ASP A 189 25.20 7.02 7.72
CA ASP A 189 24.34 5.86 7.92
C ASP A 189 24.25 5.46 9.39
N ILE A 190 25.39 5.48 10.08
CA ILE A 190 25.47 5.18 11.52
C ILE A 190 24.67 6.23 12.32
N ASP A 191 24.86 7.51 12.03
CA ASP A 191 24.17 8.61 12.73
C ASP A 191 22.66 8.60 12.44
N PHE A 192 22.29 8.26 11.22
CA PHE A 192 20.88 8.07 10.84
C PHE A 192 20.26 6.90 11.61
N THR A 193 20.97 5.78 11.68
CA THR A 193 20.50 4.58 12.39
C THR A 193 20.29 4.84 13.86
N ARG A 194 21.21 5.55 14.53
CA ARG A 194 21.08 5.93 15.95
C ARG A 194 19.85 6.81 16.18
N ARG A 195 19.62 7.80 15.31
CA ARG A 195 18.41 8.64 15.40
C ARG A 195 17.12 7.84 15.18
N LEU A 196 17.14 6.83 14.29
CA LEU A 196 15.99 5.93 14.12
C LEU A 196 15.75 5.08 15.36
N MET A 197 16.79 4.54 15.96
CA MET A 197 16.68 3.76 17.19
C MET A 197 16.06 4.59 18.31
N GLU A 198 16.58 5.79 18.58
CA GLU A 198 16.06 6.73 19.58
C GLU A 198 14.57 7.07 19.32
N CYS A 199 14.22 7.39 18.08
CA CYS A 199 12.82 7.64 17.71
C CYS A 199 11.94 6.40 17.93
N GLY A 200 12.43 5.21 17.58
CA GLY A 200 11.73 3.96 17.75
C GLY A 200 11.45 3.62 19.22
N GLU A 201 12.44 3.83 20.09
CA GLU A 201 12.29 3.66 21.55
C GLU A 201 11.18 4.57 22.12
N LEU A 202 11.17 5.85 21.72
CA LEU A 202 10.14 6.80 22.15
C LEU A 202 8.73 6.40 21.69
N MET A 203 8.63 5.77 20.53
CA MET A 203 7.35 5.37 19.92
C MET A 203 6.93 3.94 20.28
N GLY A 204 7.77 3.16 20.97
CA GLY A 204 7.54 1.75 21.25
C GLY A 204 7.59 0.87 19.99
N ILE A 205 8.36 1.28 18.97
CA ILE A 205 8.53 0.57 17.69
C ILE A 205 10.01 0.26 17.52
N GLU A 206 10.39 -0.99 17.73
CA GLU A 206 11.80 -1.42 17.75
C GLU A 206 12.44 -1.39 16.34
N LEU A 207 13.58 -0.74 16.18
CA LEU A 207 14.45 -0.93 15.02
C LEU A 207 15.24 -2.23 15.21
N LEU A 208 14.90 -3.28 14.45
CA LEU A 208 15.58 -4.58 14.56
C LEU A 208 16.95 -4.59 13.94
N ASP A 209 17.12 -3.99 12.76
CA ASP A 209 18.39 -3.92 12.05
C ASP A 209 18.36 -2.85 10.95
N HIS A 210 19.56 -2.46 10.50
CA HIS A 210 19.79 -1.64 9.32
C HIS A 210 20.85 -2.31 8.45
N PHE A 211 20.51 -2.63 7.20
CA PHE A 211 21.38 -3.28 6.24
C PHE A 211 21.89 -2.29 5.20
N VAL A 212 23.20 -2.26 4.97
CA VAL A 212 23.82 -1.56 3.85
C VAL A 212 24.17 -2.59 2.79
N VAL A 213 23.69 -2.41 1.56
CA VAL A 213 23.87 -3.36 0.45
C VAL A 213 24.84 -2.79 -0.58
N GLY A 214 25.82 -3.58 -0.98
CA GLY A 214 26.73 -3.30 -2.08
C GLY A 214 26.74 -4.47 -3.06
N GLY A 215 26.02 -4.35 -4.17
CA GLY A 215 25.85 -5.46 -5.11
C GLY A 215 25.12 -6.65 -4.49
N GLU A 216 25.79 -7.80 -4.40
CA GLU A 216 25.26 -9.02 -3.78
C GLU A 216 25.63 -9.19 -2.29
N GLU A 217 26.44 -8.29 -1.76
CA GLU A 217 26.91 -8.31 -0.38
C GLU A 217 26.12 -7.32 0.48
N TYR A 218 26.12 -7.52 1.79
CA TYR A 218 25.53 -6.60 2.76
C TYR A 218 26.28 -6.59 4.08
N ILE A 219 26.14 -5.49 4.80
CA ILE A 219 26.59 -5.34 6.20
C ILE A 219 25.36 -5.03 7.07
N SER A 220 25.23 -5.74 8.19
CA SER A 220 24.28 -5.42 9.26
C SER A 220 24.95 -4.46 10.25
N LEU A 221 24.36 -3.29 10.45
CA LEU A 221 24.87 -2.31 11.42
C LEU A 221 24.74 -2.81 12.86
N LYS A 222 23.72 -3.64 13.13
CA LYS A 222 23.55 -4.28 14.44
C LYS A 222 24.66 -5.29 14.72
N GLU A 223 24.97 -6.19 13.78
CA GLU A 223 26.02 -7.19 13.92
C GLU A 223 27.43 -6.55 14.04
N CYS A 224 27.61 -5.38 13.41
CA CYS A 224 28.84 -4.57 13.55
C CYS A 224 28.89 -3.76 14.85
N GLY A 225 27.84 -3.76 15.68
CA GLY A 225 27.83 -3.01 16.93
C GLY A 225 27.74 -1.50 16.75
N ALA A 226 27.19 -1.02 15.62
CA ALA A 226 27.03 0.40 15.36
C ALA A 226 25.88 1.04 16.17
N PHE A 227 24.96 0.21 16.71
CA PHE A 227 23.86 0.62 17.61
C PHE A 227 23.34 -0.56 18.44
#